data_8e75ffde11ce441c6d870abfa7476373
#
_entry.id   8e75ffde11ce441c6d870abfa7476373
#
_cell.length_a   1.000
_cell.length_b   1.000
_cell.length_c   1.000
_cell.angle_alpha   90.00
_cell.angle_beta   90.00
_cell.angle_gamma   90.00
#
_symmetry.space_group_name_H-M   'P 1'
#
loop_
_entity.id
_entity.type
_entity.pdbx_description
1 polymer ?
#
loop_
_entity_poly.entity_id
_entity_poly.type
_entity_poly.pdbx_seq_one_letter_code
_entity_poly.pdbx_strand_id
1 'polypeptide(L)'
;MISLNARLQIERLGQRGEGVVRGPDGGIFVPYALAGETIIAEVDGSRGKLVEIAVASPDRIAPFCRYFSICGGCAVQTLAQAPYAHWKESLLAEALQHAGLAAKIAPLIDAHGEGRRRATFHARTDETGNAVTGFMEARSHKIIEIEDCPLLAPSMREAPAIAGALAQVLASSGSR
;
A
#
# COMPACT_ATOMS: atom_id res chain seq x y z
N MET A 1 -18.68 -10.63 15.69
CA MET A 1 -17.81 -11.71 15.19
C MET A 1 -16.54 -11.72 16.04
N ILE A 2 -16.10 -12.88 16.52
CA ILE A 2 -14.91 -12.99 17.38
C ILE A 2 -13.72 -13.03 16.42
N SER A 3 -12.92 -11.96 16.40
CA SER A 3 -11.65 -11.94 15.71
C SER A 3 -10.68 -12.86 16.47
N LEU A 4 -10.16 -13.87 15.82
CA LEU A 4 -9.21 -14.81 16.41
C LEU A 4 -7.80 -14.50 15.94
N ASN A 5 -6.87 -14.34 16.87
CA ASN A 5 -5.45 -14.30 16.55
C ASN A 5 -5.01 -15.66 16.01
N ALA A 6 -4.63 -15.71 14.75
CA ALA A 6 -4.14 -16.91 14.09
C ALA A 6 -2.66 -16.77 13.75
N ARG A 7 -1.89 -17.86 13.95
CA ARG A 7 -0.53 -17.99 13.42
C ARG A 7 -0.63 -18.51 11.99
N LEU A 8 -0.14 -17.74 11.04
CA LEU A 8 -0.26 -18.01 9.61
C LEU A 8 1.12 -18.02 8.95
N GLN A 9 1.29 -18.89 7.97
CA GLN A 9 2.46 -18.86 7.08
C GLN A 9 2.03 -18.34 5.72
N ILE A 10 2.66 -17.24 5.28
CA ILE A 10 2.34 -16.59 4.01
C ILE A 10 2.97 -17.38 2.87
N GLU A 11 2.13 -17.88 1.96
CA GLU A 11 2.57 -18.70 0.83
C GLU A 11 3.07 -17.86 -0.35
N ARG A 12 2.40 -16.76 -0.66
CA ARG A 12 2.70 -15.89 -1.80
C ARG A 12 2.19 -14.47 -1.61
N LEU A 13 2.58 -13.57 -2.50
CA LEU A 13 1.92 -12.26 -2.62
C LEU A 13 0.72 -12.36 -3.57
N GLY A 14 -0.35 -11.69 -3.20
CA GLY A 14 -1.52 -11.48 -4.03
C GLY A 14 -1.31 -10.35 -5.06
N GLN A 15 -2.29 -10.16 -5.93
CA GLN A 15 -2.23 -9.16 -7.00
C GLN A 15 -2.13 -7.71 -6.49
N ARG A 16 -2.60 -7.45 -5.28
CA ARG A 16 -2.55 -6.12 -4.64
C ARG A 16 -1.37 -5.96 -3.67
N GLY A 17 -0.48 -6.97 -3.61
CA GLY A 17 0.70 -6.95 -2.74
C GLY A 17 0.41 -7.36 -1.29
N GLU A 18 -0.76 -7.93 -0.99
CA GLU A 18 -1.03 -8.57 0.28
C GLU A 18 -0.44 -9.98 0.34
N GLY A 19 0.01 -10.41 1.51
CA GLY A 19 0.36 -11.80 1.77
C GLY A 19 -0.88 -12.68 1.68
N VAL A 20 -0.76 -13.86 1.05
CA VAL A 20 -1.86 -14.80 0.85
C VAL A 20 -1.55 -16.12 1.54
N VAL A 21 -2.51 -16.61 2.31
CA VAL A 21 -2.55 -17.95 2.90
C VAL A 21 -3.70 -18.71 2.30
N ARG A 22 -3.50 -19.96 1.93
CA ARG A 22 -4.60 -20.81 1.47
C ARG A 22 -5.54 -21.11 2.62
N GLY A 23 -6.81 -20.89 2.44
CA GLY A 23 -7.87 -21.18 3.40
C GLY A 23 -8.92 -22.13 2.82
N PRO A 24 -9.79 -22.71 3.65
CA PRO A 24 -10.80 -23.67 3.22
C PRO A 24 -11.81 -23.06 2.24
N ASP A 25 -12.11 -21.76 2.38
CA ASP A 25 -13.09 -21.03 1.57
C ASP A 25 -12.44 -20.06 0.55
N GLY A 26 -11.17 -20.34 0.15
CA GLY A 26 -10.43 -19.48 -0.78
C GLY A 26 -9.07 -19.08 -0.22
N GLY A 27 -8.84 -17.81 0.11
CA GLY A 27 -7.58 -17.34 0.68
C GLY A 27 -7.80 -16.35 1.79
N ILE A 28 -6.85 -16.28 2.74
CA ILE A 28 -6.77 -15.20 3.72
C ILE A 28 -5.75 -14.19 3.19
N PHE A 29 -6.17 -12.93 3.05
CA PHE A 29 -5.36 -11.84 2.52
C PHE A 29 -4.90 -10.94 3.67
N VAL A 30 -3.60 -10.85 3.86
CA VAL A 30 -2.99 -10.07 4.95
C VAL A 30 -2.10 -8.96 4.37
N PRO A 31 -2.55 -7.70 4.42
CA PRO A 31 -1.72 -6.58 3.97
C PRO A 31 -0.40 -6.50 4.72
N TYR A 32 0.64 -6.03 4.00
CA TYR A 32 1.98 -5.78 4.54
C TYR A 32 2.76 -7.03 4.98
N ALA A 33 2.19 -8.24 4.84
CA ALA A 33 2.88 -9.51 5.01
C ALA A 33 3.50 -9.96 3.69
N LEU A 34 4.69 -10.60 3.75
CA LEU A 34 5.45 -11.05 2.60
C LEU A 34 5.45 -12.58 2.51
N ALA A 35 5.65 -13.10 1.30
CA ALA A 35 5.82 -14.53 1.07
C ALA A 35 6.96 -15.11 1.92
N GLY A 36 6.75 -16.32 2.47
CA GLY A 36 7.70 -17.02 3.34
C GLY A 36 7.66 -16.58 4.81
N GLU A 37 6.89 -15.54 5.17
CA GLU A 37 6.79 -15.12 6.57
C GLU A 37 5.86 -15.99 7.39
N THR A 38 6.20 -16.17 8.68
CA THR A 38 5.25 -16.62 9.70
C THR A 38 4.79 -15.41 10.49
N ILE A 39 3.49 -15.20 10.55
CA ILE A 39 2.88 -14.03 11.17
C ILE A 39 1.82 -14.41 12.21
N ILE A 40 1.47 -13.45 13.06
CA ILE A 40 0.24 -13.45 13.85
C ILE A 40 -0.70 -12.42 13.21
N ALA A 41 -1.91 -12.83 12.93
CA ALA A 41 -2.92 -11.94 12.34
C ALA A 41 -4.29 -12.13 13.02
N GLU A 42 -5.01 -11.04 13.18
CA GLU A 42 -6.45 -11.06 13.48
C GLU A 42 -7.18 -11.41 12.18
N VAL A 43 -7.93 -12.51 12.18
CA VAL A 43 -8.62 -13.00 10.98
C VAL A 43 -10.13 -12.84 11.12
N ASP A 44 -10.74 -12.26 10.07
CA ASP A 44 -12.19 -12.16 9.87
C ASP A 44 -12.54 -12.58 8.43
N GLY A 45 -13.08 -13.79 8.28
CA GLY A 45 -13.35 -14.39 6.98
C GLY A 45 -12.07 -14.51 6.13
N SER A 46 -12.06 -13.91 4.94
CA SER A 46 -10.90 -13.89 4.03
C SER A 46 -9.92 -12.75 4.30
N ARG A 47 -10.11 -11.96 5.35
CA ARG A 47 -9.27 -10.79 5.68
C ARG A 47 -8.47 -11.03 6.93
N GLY A 48 -7.16 -10.77 6.86
CA GLY A 48 -6.27 -10.74 8.01
C GLY A 48 -5.72 -9.34 8.25
N LYS A 49 -5.65 -8.94 9.52
CA LYS A 49 -4.92 -7.75 9.97
C LYS A 49 -3.63 -8.21 10.61
N LEU A 50 -2.49 -7.81 10.04
CA LEU A 50 -1.18 -8.15 10.57
C LEU A 50 -1.01 -7.56 11.97
N VAL A 51 -0.69 -8.40 12.95
CA VAL A 51 -0.40 -8.03 14.34
C VAL A 51 1.09 -8.08 14.60
N GLU A 52 1.74 -9.19 14.18
CA GLU A 52 3.15 -9.44 14.46
C GLU A 52 3.78 -10.28 13.33
N ILE A 53 5.05 -10.05 13.07
CA ILE A 53 5.88 -10.91 12.21
C ILE A 53 6.73 -11.79 13.12
N ALA A 54 6.32 -13.04 13.31
CA ALA A 54 7.03 -13.99 14.17
C ALA A 54 8.32 -14.50 13.53
N VAL A 55 8.32 -14.68 12.19
CA VAL A 55 9.51 -15.02 11.40
C VAL A 55 9.45 -14.19 10.12
N ALA A 56 10.41 -13.31 9.95
CA ALA A 56 10.49 -12.46 8.77
C ALA A 56 11.05 -13.20 7.55
N SER A 57 10.59 -12.80 6.37
CA SER A 57 11.20 -13.20 5.10
C SER A 57 12.61 -12.59 4.96
N PRO A 58 13.59 -13.32 4.37
CA PRO A 58 14.89 -12.75 4.03
C PRO A 58 14.80 -11.58 3.02
N ASP A 59 13.71 -11.52 2.29
CA ASP A 59 13.43 -10.45 1.30
C ASP A 59 12.82 -9.21 1.93
N ARG A 60 12.55 -9.21 3.25
CA ARG A 60 12.00 -8.05 3.94
C ARG A 60 13.04 -6.99 4.20
N ILE A 61 12.72 -5.76 3.79
CA ILE A 61 13.48 -4.55 4.10
C ILE A 61 12.66 -3.57 4.92
N ALA A 62 13.31 -2.61 5.56
CA ALA A 62 12.62 -1.51 6.23
C ALA A 62 11.91 -0.61 5.22
N PRO A 63 10.69 -0.17 5.48
CA PRO A 63 10.02 0.79 4.61
C PRO A 63 10.73 2.15 4.69
N PHE A 64 10.84 2.83 3.54
CA PHE A 64 11.48 4.15 3.46
C PHE A 64 10.55 5.32 3.80
N CYS A 65 9.26 5.07 3.95
CA CYS A 65 8.24 6.07 4.25
C CYS A 65 7.68 5.90 5.66
N ARG A 66 7.72 6.96 6.48
CA ARG A 66 7.17 6.96 7.84
C ARG A 66 5.65 6.73 7.91
N TYR A 67 4.95 7.00 6.81
CA TYR A 67 3.49 6.77 6.71
C TYR A 67 3.14 5.40 6.15
N PHE A 68 4.13 4.52 5.92
CA PHE A 68 3.85 3.17 5.44
C PHE A 68 2.96 2.41 6.43
N SER A 69 2.04 1.60 5.93
CA SER A 69 0.98 0.88 6.66
C SER A 69 -0.18 1.74 7.21
N ILE A 70 -0.02 3.06 7.25
CA ILE A 70 -1.09 4.00 7.65
C ILE A 70 -1.70 4.61 6.39
N CYS A 71 -0.88 5.27 5.57
CA CYS A 71 -1.28 5.81 4.27
C CYS A 71 -1.58 4.69 3.28
N GLY A 72 -2.73 4.77 2.59
CA GLY A 72 -3.17 3.77 1.60
C GLY A 72 -2.43 3.83 0.25
N GLY A 73 -1.46 4.72 0.08
CA GLY A 73 -0.78 4.96 -1.20
C GLY A 73 0.25 3.89 -1.60
N CYS A 74 0.71 3.04 -0.67
CA CYS A 74 1.76 2.05 -0.90
C CYS A 74 1.42 0.70 -0.25
N ALA A 75 1.66 -0.40 -0.98
CA ALA A 75 1.37 -1.74 -0.51
C ALA A 75 2.62 -2.58 -0.14
N VAL A 76 3.73 -2.40 -0.85
CA VAL A 76 4.88 -3.33 -0.83
C VAL A 76 6.25 -2.63 -0.70
N GLN A 77 6.37 -1.60 0.14
CA GLN A 77 7.67 -0.95 0.40
C GLN A 77 8.65 -1.84 1.17
N THR A 78 8.16 -2.88 1.79
CA THR A 78 8.96 -3.79 2.62
C THR A 78 9.55 -4.96 1.85
N LEU A 79 9.33 -5.04 0.54
CA LEU A 79 9.87 -6.08 -0.32
C LEU A 79 11.12 -5.56 -1.02
N ALA A 80 12.20 -6.33 -0.98
CA ALA A 80 13.45 -6.00 -1.67
C ALA A 80 13.26 -5.93 -3.20
N GLN A 81 14.12 -5.17 -3.88
CA GLN A 81 13.95 -4.81 -5.30
C GLN A 81 13.87 -6.03 -6.23
N ALA A 82 14.74 -7.01 -6.06
CA ALA A 82 14.75 -8.17 -6.96
C ALA A 82 13.48 -9.03 -6.84
N PRO A 83 13.03 -9.45 -5.63
CA PRO A 83 11.76 -10.14 -5.47
C PRO A 83 10.56 -9.26 -5.85
N TYR A 84 10.62 -7.94 -5.69
CA TYR A 84 9.58 -7.03 -6.19
C TYR A 84 9.45 -7.09 -7.72
N ALA A 85 10.57 -7.03 -8.46
CA ALA A 85 10.57 -7.14 -9.91
C ALA A 85 9.99 -8.48 -10.36
N HIS A 86 10.43 -9.58 -9.76
CA HIS A 86 9.91 -10.91 -10.05
C HIS A 86 8.40 -11.04 -9.79
N TRP A 87 7.92 -10.51 -8.65
CA TRP A 87 6.48 -10.49 -8.36
C TRP A 87 5.71 -9.68 -9.41
N LYS A 88 6.20 -8.53 -9.86
CA LYS A 88 5.55 -7.74 -10.90
C LYS A 88 5.49 -8.48 -12.25
N GLU A 89 6.54 -9.20 -12.60
CA GLU A 89 6.60 -10.04 -13.80
C GLU A 89 5.62 -11.22 -13.70
N SER A 90 5.52 -11.86 -12.53
CA SER A 90 4.59 -12.98 -12.31
C SER A 90 3.14 -12.56 -12.45
N LEU A 91 2.76 -11.35 -12.04
CA LEU A 91 1.40 -10.84 -12.23
C LEU A 91 1.01 -10.76 -13.72
N LEU A 92 1.94 -10.34 -14.57
CA LEU A 92 1.72 -10.32 -16.03
C LEU A 92 1.66 -11.74 -16.60
N ALA A 93 2.56 -12.63 -16.15
CA ALA A 93 2.58 -14.03 -16.55
C ALA A 93 1.23 -14.72 -16.26
N GLU A 94 0.75 -14.57 -15.03
CA GLU A 94 -0.53 -15.14 -14.60
C GLU A 94 -1.71 -14.57 -15.42
N ALA A 95 -1.72 -13.26 -15.67
CA ALA A 95 -2.76 -12.63 -16.48
C ALA A 95 -2.80 -13.15 -17.93
N LEU A 96 -1.63 -13.30 -18.55
CA LEU A 96 -1.51 -13.87 -19.90
C LEU A 96 -1.95 -15.34 -19.93
N GLN A 97 -1.53 -16.12 -18.96
CA GLN A 97 -1.92 -17.53 -18.83
C GLN A 97 -3.45 -17.68 -18.68
N HIS A 98 -4.09 -16.86 -17.84
CA HIS A 98 -5.54 -16.85 -17.68
C HIS A 98 -6.27 -16.47 -18.98
N ALA A 99 -5.65 -15.62 -19.81
CA ALA A 99 -6.17 -15.27 -21.12
C ALA A 99 -5.87 -16.32 -22.22
N GLY A 100 -5.21 -17.43 -21.87
CA GLY A 100 -4.80 -18.46 -22.85
C GLY A 100 -3.67 -18.03 -23.78
N LEU A 101 -2.92 -16.99 -23.42
CA LEU A 101 -1.84 -16.43 -24.23
C LEU A 101 -0.48 -16.93 -23.73
N ALA A 102 0.30 -17.51 -24.63
CA ALA A 102 1.70 -17.85 -24.41
C ALA A 102 2.59 -16.74 -24.95
N ALA A 103 3.24 -15.98 -24.08
CA ALA A 103 4.15 -14.92 -24.49
C ALA A 103 5.41 -14.91 -23.61
N LYS A 104 6.54 -14.56 -24.20
CA LYS A 104 7.79 -14.31 -23.47
C LYS A 104 7.69 -12.93 -22.83
N ILE A 105 7.79 -12.87 -21.51
CA ILE A 105 7.79 -11.63 -20.75
C ILE A 105 9.22 -11.09 -20.69
N ALA A 106 9.37 -9.82 -21.05
CA ALA A 106 10.63 -9.12 -20.86
C ALA A 106 10.83 -8.73 -19.38
N PRO A 107 12.06 -8.56 -18.91
CA PRO A 107 12.34 -8.08 -17.57
C PRO A 107 11.64 -6.76 -17.25
N LEU A 108 11.24 -6.56 -15.99
CA LEU A 108 10.65 -5.32 -15.53
C LEU A 108 11.61 -4.14 -15.79
N ILE A 109 11.10 -3.11 -16.45
CA ILE A 109 11.78 -1.83 -16.59
C ILE A 109 11.29 -0.93 -15.46
N ASP A 110 12.19 -0.51 -14.57
CA ASP A 110 11.86 0.46 -13.53
C ASP A 110 11.74 1.86 -14.16
N ALA A 111 10.50 2.29 -14.38
CA ALA A 111 10.18 3.60 -14.93
C ALA A 111 9.90 4.65 -13.84
N HIS A 112 10.31 4.38 -12.58
CA HIS A 112 10.08 5.32 -11.48
C HIS A 112 10.80 6.65 -11.71
N GLY A 113 12.01 6.62 -12.29
CA GLY A 113 12.83 7.81 -12.55
C GLY A 113 13.09 8.60 -11.27
N GLU A 114 12.87 9.91 -11.32
CA GLU A 114 13.01 10.81 -10.16
C GLU A 114 11.81 10.76 -9.20
N GLY A 115 10.77 9.99 -9.52
CA GLY A 115 9.57 9.85 -8.73
C GLY A 115 8.28 10.29 -9.44
N ARG A 116 7.19 10.27 -8.69
CA ARG A 116 5.85 10.64 -9.20
C ARG A 116 5.75 12.14 -9.45
N ARG A 117 5.29 12.50 -10.65
CA ARG A 117 5.04 13.89 -11.08
C ARG A 117 3.57 14.29 -11.00
N ARG A 118 2.72 13.43 -10.41
CA ARG A 118 1.30 13.69 -10.20
C ARG A 118 0.83 12.99 -8.93
N ALA A 119 0.11 13.72 -8.10
CA ALA A 119 -0.54 13.20 -6.90
C ALA A 119 -1.92 13.84 -6.74
N THR A 120 -2.85 13.13 -6.10
CA THR A 120 -4.16 13.66 -5.73
C THR A 120 -4.20 13.74 -4.21
N PHE A 121 -4.29 14.95 -3.68
CA PHE A 121 -4.51 15.19 -2.25
C PHE A 121 -6.01 15.29 -1.99
N HIS A 122 -6.44 14.77 -0.87
CA HIS A 122 -7.79 14.92 -0.35
C HIS A 122 -7.79 16.00 0.73
N ALA A 123 -8.84 16.80 0.78
CA ALA A 123 -9.01 17.81 1.82
C ALA A 123 -10.42 17.72 2.40
N ARG A 124 -10.53 17.99 3.69
CA ARG A 124 -11.80 18.16 4.41
C ARG A 124 -11.62 19.27 5.44
N THR A 125 -12.70 19.96 5.75
CA THR A 125 -12.74 20.87 6.89
C THR A 125 -13.10 20.07 8.14
N ASP A 126 -12.33 20.22 9.21
CA ASP A 126 -12.63 19.67 10.52
C ASP A 126 -13.71 20.48 11.27
N GLU A 127 -14.09 20.04 12.46
CA GLU A 127 -15.12 20.70 13.28
C GLU A 127 -14.70 22.12 13.74
N THR A 128 -13.42 22.42 13.70
CA THR A 128 -12.87 23.74 14.09
C THR A 128 -12.72 24.71 12.92
N GLY A 129 -13.04 24.26 11.69
CA GLY A 129 -12.91 25.06 10.47
C GLY A 129 -11.53 25.01 9.81
N ASN A 130 -10.63 24.13 10.32
CA ASN A 130 -9.32 23.95 9.71
C ASN A 130 -9.38 22.92 8.58
N ALA A 131 -8.58 23.13 7.54
CA ALA A 131 -8.45 22.17 6.47
C ALA A 131 -7.46 21.07 6.84
N VAL A 132 -7.96 19.83 6.86
CA VAL A 132 -7.14 18.59 6.98
C VAL A 132 -6.85 18.11 5.57
N THR A 133 -5.58 17.99 5.18
CA THR A 133 -5.17 17.68 3.80
C THR A 133 -4.13 16.57 3.79
N GLY A 134 -4.28 15.62 2.87
CA GLY A 134 -3.33 14.51 2.72
C GLY A 134 -3.82 13.39 1.84
N PHE A 135 -3.40 12.18 2.14
CA PHE A 135 -3.85 10.97 1.46
C PHE A 135 -4.84 10.19 2.32
N MET A 136 -5.66 9.36 1.67
CA MET A 136 -6.55 8.46 2.40
C MET A 136 -5.75 7.40 3.17
N GLU A 137 -6.17 7.12 4.40
CA GLU A 137 -5.74 5.95 5.16
C GLU A 137 -6.08 4.66 4.40
N ALA A 138 -5.25 3.65 4.57
CA ALA A 138 -5.50 2.35 3.94
C ALA A 138 -6.88 1.78 4.33
N ARG A 139 -7.72 1.53 3.32
CA ARG A 139 -9.08 0.97 3.48
C ARG A 139 -10.05 1.81 4.32
N SER A 140 -9.82 3.10 4.39
CA SER A 140 -10.61 4.05 5.16
C SER A 140 -10.84 5.32 4.34
N HIS A 141 -11.83 6.11 4.76
CA HIS A 141 -12.08 7.45 4.22
C HIS A 141 -11.48 8.55 5.11
N LYS A 142 -10.66 8.17 6.08
CA LYS A 142 -9.94 9.11 6.93
C LYS A 142 -8.75 9.69 6.15
N ILE A 143 -8.56 10.99 6.24
CA ILE A 143 -7.39 11.66 5.67
C ILE A 143 -6.23 11.56 6.66
N ILE A 144 -5.08 11.08 6.18
CA ILE A 144 -3.82 11.13 6.90
C ILE A 144 -3.06 12.36 6.40
N GLU A 145 -2.77 13.27 7.30
CA GLU A 145 -1.96 14.44 6.98
C GLU A 145 -0.55 14.02 6.60
N ILE A 146 -0.11 14.49 5.44
CA ILE A 146 1.19 14.14 4.85
C ILE A 146 2.02 15.40 4.74
N GLU A 147 3.12 15.46 5.47
CA GLU A 147 4.09 16.54 5.37
C GLU A 147 5.04 16.32 4.18
N ASP A 148 5.42 15.06 3.94
CA ASP A 148 6.26 14.65 2.82
C ASP A 148 5.82 13.30 2.25
N CYS A 149 6.12 13.05 0.99
CA CYS A 149 5.95 11.77 0.36
C CYS A 149 7.21 11.43 -0.46
N PRO A 150 8.03 10.47 -0.02
CA PRO A 150 9.29 10.15 -0.68
C PRO A 150 9.13 9.54 -2.09
N LEU A 151 7.90 9.23 -2.50
CA LEU A 151 7.59 8.81 -3.86
C LEU A 151 7.39 9.98 -4.84
N LEU A 152 7.25 11.20 -4.36
CA LEU A 152 7.12 12.37 -5.23
C LEU A 152 8.48 12.77 -5.79
N ALA A 153 8.49 13.24 -7.04
CA ALA A 153 9.67 13.81 -7.65
C ALA A 153 10.16 15.04 -6.85
N PRO A 154 11.46 15.36 -6.87
CA PRO A 154 12.02 16.50 -6.14
C PRO A 154 11.29 17.82 -6.40
N SER A 155 10.84 18.05 -7.64
CA SER A 155 10.05 19.21 -8.03
C SER A 155 8.66 19.29 -7.40
N MET A 156 8.18 18.21 -6.76
CA MET A 156 6.88 18.12 -6.11
C MET A 156 6.96 18.01 -4.57
N ARG A 157 8.13 18.23 -3.99
CA ARG A 157 8.30 18.12 -2.52
C ARG A 157 7.39 19.06 -1.74
N GLU A 158 7.16 20.25 -2.27
CA GLU A 158 6.27 21.26 -1.67
C GLU A 158 4.77 21.01 -1.92
N ALA A 159 4.42 20.00 -2.73
CA ALA A 159 3.02 19.75 -3.10
C ALA A 159 2.09 19.48 -1.90
N PRO A 160 2.48 18.78 -0.83
CA PRO A 160 1.64 18.63 0.36
C PRO A 160 1.33 19.99 1.02
N ALA A 161 2.35 20.83 1.21
CA ALA A 161 2.18 22.16 1.83
C ALA A 161 1.31 23.07 0.96
N ILE A 162 1.52 23.07 -0.35
CA ILE A 162 0.71 23.86 -1.31
C ILE A 162 -0.75 23.37 -1.27
N ALA A 163 -0.98 22.06 -1.26
CA ALA A 163 -2.33 21.50 -1.18
C ALA A 163 -3.03 21.90 0.13
N GLY A 164 -2.31 21.90 1.25
CA GLY A 164 -2.82 22.35 2.55
C GLY A 164 -3.21 23.84 2.53
N ALA A 165 -2.34 24.71 2.01
CA ALA A 165 -2.61 26.14 1.91
C ALA A 165 -3.84 26.44 1.02
N LEU A 166 -3.95 25.77 -0.13
CA LEU A 166 -5.11 25.91 -1.01
C LEU A 166 -6.40 25.43 -0.33
N ALA A 167 -6.35 24.29 0.35
CA ALA A 167 -7.51 23.76 1.06
C ALA A 167 -7.98 24.70 2.18
N GLN A 168 -7.05 25.34 2.91
CA GLN A 168 -7.38 26.31 3.96
C GLN A 168 -8.05 27.56 3.38
N VAL A 169 -7.55 28.09 2.26
CA VAL A 169 -8.17 29.24 1.58
C VAL A 169 -9.60 28.90 1.12
N LEU A 170 -9.80 27.71 0.54
CA LEU A 170 -11.12 27.25 0.10
C LEU A 170 -12.09 27.05 1.29
N ALA A 171 -11.61 26.50 2.39
CA ALA A 171 -12.41 26.33 3.61
C ALA A 171 -12.86 27.70 4.18
N SER A 172 -11.96 28.67 4.24
CA SER A 172 -12.27 30.03 4.76
C SER A 172 -13.16 30.86 3.83
N SER A 173 -13.17 30.57 2.52
CA SER A 173 -14.02 31.28 1.54
C SER A 173 -15.45 30.76 1.48
N GLY A 174 -15.81 29.74 2.26
CA GLY A 174 -17.16 29.17 2.29
C GLY A 174 -17.56 28.42 1.03
N SER A 175 -16.65 28.12 0.15
CA SER A 175 -16.86 27.27 -1.02
C SER A 175 -16.99 25.82 -0.56
N ARG A 176 -18.22 25.29 -0.58
CA ARG A 176 -18.55 23.88 -0.27
C ARG A 176 -18.34 22.99 -1.48
#